data_beac38244240d6cf9c8a53bf44964b8b
#
_entry.id   beac38244240d6cf9c8a53bf44964b8b
#
_cell.length_a   1.000
_cell.length_b   1.000
_cell.length_c   1.000
_cell.angle_alpha   90.00
_cell.angle_beta   90.00
_cell.angle_gamma   90.00
#
_symmetry.space_group_name_H-M   'P 1'
#
loop_
_entity.id
_entity.type
_entity.pdbx_description
1 polymer ?
#
loop_
_entity_poly.entity_id
_entity_poly.type
_entity_poly.pdbx_seq_one_letter_code
_entity_poly.pdbx_strand_id
1 'polypeptide(L)' 'MTLQYKFAEISTVTDEEIERVVNEWVGKGWTFEGIHFAMREASKRPSMAFVSFTRDVTE' A
#
# COMPACT_ATOMS: atom_id res chain seq x y z
N MET A 1 17.12 -4.68 -16.14
CA MET A 1 16.55 -4.16 -14.89
C MET A 1 15.15 -3.60 -15.13
N THR A 2 14.16 -4.21 -14.56
CA THR A 2 12.77 -3.81 -14.76
C THR A 2 12.11 -3.58 -13.41
N LEU A 3 11.48 -2.42 -13.25
CA LEU A 3 10.79 -2.10 -12.03
C LEU A 3 9.31 -2.48 -12.15
N GLN A 4 8.83 -3.26 -11.20
CA GLN A 4 7.43 -3.62 -11.12
C GLN A 4 6.76 -2.83 -10.00
N TYR A 5 5.52 -2.46 -10.21
CA TYR A 5 4.70 -1.77 -9.22
C TYR A 5 3.57 -2.67 -8.77
N LYS A 6 3.24 -2.55 -7.50
CA LYS A 6 2.11 -3.25 -6.94
C LYS A 6 1.31 -2.27 -6.07
N PHE A 7 0.00 -2.35 -6.17
CA PHE A 7 -0.88 -1.52 -5.36
C PHE A 7 -1.78 -2.43 -4.54
N ALA A 8 -1.81 -2.18 -3.25
CA ALA A 8 -2.67 -2.91 -2.33
C ALA A 8 -3.74 -1.96 -1.81
N GLU A 9 -5.00 -2.37 -1.96
CA GLU A 9 -6.14 -1.57 -1.53
C GLU A 9 -6.51 -1.96 -0.11
N ILE A 10 -6.73 -0.95 0.74
CA ILE A 10 -7.13 -1.17 2.12
C ILE A 10 -8.47 -0.47 2.34
N SER A 11 -9.50 -1.25 2.68
CA SER A 11 -10.83 -0.71 2.92
C SER A 11 -11.06 -0.32 4.37
N THR A 12 -10.30 -0.90 5.28
CA THR A 12 -10.35 -0.54 6.70
C THR A 12 -9.07 0.20 7.04
N VAL A 13 -9.16 1.53 7.14
CA VAL A 13 -7.97 2.36 7.30
C VAL A 13 -7.65 2.55 8.78
N THR A 14 -6.84 1.65 9.29
CA THR A 14 -6.31 1.71 10.64
C THR A 14 -4.81 1.45 10.57
N ASP A 15 -4.08 1.89 11.58
CA ASP A 15 -2.64 1.65 11.62
C ASP A 15 -2.32 0.16 11.65
N GLU A 16 -3.11 -0.62 12.36
CA GLU A 16 -2.93 -2.06 12.42
C GLU A 16 -3.08 -2.72 11.05
N GLU A 17 -4.09 -2.32 10.31
CA GLU A 17 -4.33 -2.87 8.98
C GLU A 17 -3.25 -2.44 7.99
N ILE A 18 -2.83 -1.18 8.06
CA ILE A 18 -1.76 -0.67 7.22
C ILE A 18 -0.46 -1.43 7.51
N GLU A 19 -0.13 -1.61 8.79
CA GLU A 19 1.06 -2.35 9.16
C GLU A 19 1.02 -3.79 8.66
N ARG A 20 -0.13 -4.43 8.78
CA ARG A 20 -0.28 -5.81 8.33
C ARG A 20 -0.01 -5.94 6.83
N VAL A 21 -0.61 -5.06 6.05
CA VAL A 21 -0.47 -5.11 4.60
C VAL A 21 0.96 -4.78 4.18
N VAL A 22 1.54 -3.74 4.76
CA VAL A 22 2.92 -3.35 4.44
C VAL A 22 3.88 -4.48 4.79
N ASN A 23 3.76 -5.05 5.99
CA ASN A 23 4.65 -6.10 6.43
C ASN A 23 4.48 -7.37 5.59
N GLU A 24 3.27 -7.66 5.18
CA GLU A 24 3.00 -8.82 4.33
C GLU A 24 3.77 -8.72 3.02
N TRP A 25 3.69 -7.59 2.34
CA TRP A 25 4.32 -7.44 1.02
C TRP A 25 5.82 -7.22 1.11
N VAL A 26 6.28 -6.49 2.11
CA VAL A 26 7.71 -6.32 2.34
C VAL A 26 8.35 -7.68 2.65
N GLY A 27 7.65 -8.52 3.40
CA GLY A 27 8.12 -9.88 3.68
C GLY A 27 8.21 -10.77 2.45
N LYS A 28 7.50 -10.40 1.38
CA LYS A 28 7.54 -11.13 0.10
C LYS A 28 8.55 -10.55 -0.88
N GLY A 29 9.34 -9.58 -0.45
CA GLY A 29 10.40 -9.02 -1.27
C GLY A 29 10.05 -7.71 -1.96
N TRP A 30 8.92 -7.11 -1.61
CA TRP A 30 8.53 -5.81 -2.15
C TRP A 30 9.07 -4.68 -1.30
N THR A 31 9.32 -3.54 -1.92
CA THR A 31 9.78 -2.33 -1.24
C THR A 31 8.61 -1.37 -1.11
N PHE A 32 8.35 -0.90 0.09
CA PHE A 32 7.29 0.08 0.34
C PHE A 32 7.69 1.42 -0.28
N GLU A 33 6.82 1.99 -1.10
CA GLU A 33 7.07 3.29 -1.75
C GLU A 33 6.23 4.41 -1.16
N GLY A 34 4.98 4.14 -0.85
CA GLY A 34 4.14 5.19 -0.31
C GLY A 34 2.72 4.74 -0.10
N ILE A 35 1.92 5.64 0.46
CA ILE A 35 0.52 5.38 0.73
C ILE A 35 -0.30 6.60 0.33
N HIS A 36 -1.45 6.35 -0.29
CA HIS A 36 -2.39 7.38 -0.68
C HIS A 36 -3.74 7.08 -0.07
N PHE A 37 -4.38 8.11 0.44
CA PHE A 37 -5.68 7.96 1.08
C PHE A 37 -6.76 8.56 0.19
N ALA A 38 -7.88 7.85 0.08
CA ALA A 38 -9.07 8.36 -0.57
C ALA A 38 -10.07 8.75 0.51
N MET A 39 -10.55 9.98 0.45
CA MET A 39 -11.48 10.49 1.44
C MET A 39 -12.79 10.87 0.79
N ARG A 40 -13.87 10.61 1.52
CA ARG A 40 -15.17 11.08 1.08
C ARG A 40 -15.32 12.53 1.47
N GLU A 41 -16.04 13.28 0.64
CA GLU A 41 -16.19 14.71 0.75
C GLU A 41 -16.63 15.19 2.15
N ALA A 42 -17.51 14.48 2.80
CA ALA A 42 -18.02 14.86 4.10
C ALA A 42 -17.38 14.11 5.27
N SER A 43 -16.36 13.32 5.00
CA SER A 43 -15.75 12.47 6.01
C SER A 43 -14.45 13.07 6.53
N LYS A 44 -14.20 12.93 7.82
CA LYS A 44 -12.96 13.34 8.45
C LYS A 44 -11.94 12.21 8.46
N ARG A 45 -12.35 11.00 8.06
CA ARG A 45 -11.49 9.83 8.01
C ARG A 45 -11.38 9.33 6.59
N PRO A 46 -10.19 8.84 6.19
CA PRO A 46 -10.07 8.20 4.88
C PRO A 46 -10.99 6.98 4.81
N SER A 47 -11.68 6.85 3.68
CA SER A 47 -12.55 5.69 3.46
C SER A 47 -11.76 4.52 2.88
N MET A 48 -10.61 4.80 2.30
CA MET A 48 -9.83 3.79 1.59
C MET A 48 -8.39 4.25 1.51
N ALA A 49 -7.47 3.31 1.44
CA ALA A 49 -6.06 3.61 1.24
C ALA A 49 -5.48 2.70 0.16
N PHE A 50 -4.53 3.24 -0.58
CA PHE A 50 -3.78 2.49 -1.59
C PHE A 50 -2.32 2.56 -1.20
N VAL A 51 -1.72 1.40 -0.98
CA VAL A 51 -0.31 1.31 -0.63
C VAL A 51 0.45 0.89 -1.89
N SER A 52 1.49 1.62 -2.22
CA SER A 52 2.29 1.29 -3.40
C SER A 52 3.60 0.65 -3.00
N PHE A 53 3.97 -0.35 -3.78
CA PHE A 53 5.20 -1.10 -3.60
C PHE A 53 5.92 -1.22 -4.93
N THR A 54 7.22 -1.36 -4.86
CA THR A 54 8.02 -1.60 -6.05
C THR A 54 8.92 -2.81 -5.83
N ARG A 55 9.31 -3.41 -6.93
CA ARG A 55 10.25 -4.52 -6.91
C ARG A 55 11.07 -4.49 -8.19
N ASP A 56 12.37 -4.69 -8.03
CA ASP A 56 13.26 -4.79 -9.17
C ASP A 56 13.31 -6.23 -9.64
N VAL A 57 12.94 -6.43 -10.88
CA VAL A 57 12.91 -7.77 -11.47
C VAL A 57 14.10 -7.90 -12.39
N THR A 58 15.02 -8.76 -12.04
CA THR A 58 16.20 -9.05 -12.86
C THR A 58 15.97 -10.35 -13.60
N GLU A 59 16.09 -10.29 -14.88
CA GLU A 59 15.98 -11.48 -15.72
C GLU A 59 17.31 -12.17 -15.91
#